data_34171a6c14bec8508fde5355b904035b
#
_entry.id   34171a6c14bec8508fde5355b904035b
#
_cell.length_a   1.000
_cell.length_b   1.000
_cell.length_c   1.000
_cell.angle_alpha   90.00
_cell.angle_beta   90.00
_cell.angle_gamma   90.00
#
_symmetry.space_group_name_H-M   'P 1'
#
loop_
_entity.id
_entity.type
_entity.pdbx_description
1 polymer ?
#
loop_
_entity_poly.entity_id
_entity_poly.type
_entity_poly.pdbx_seq_one_letter_code
_entity_poly.pdbx_strand_id
1 'polypeptide(L)'
;LAREQVIYHDRVVPFNTLARDFVQKLTGKSSYKGLTPEQVIGGWLLYPEVWRNESLIYIKSAELQQLLGLKTPYARLTDLFDGSVYRLREHWQQGQSKLAKAIQETDEKVGLILMLEQGTFIQPLPADGSVKPLSKIQVKAELLYNSIPFSKILFMVNLAFGLLSFLLLLHNCLR
;
A
#
# COMPACT_ATOMS: atom_id res chain seq x y z
N LEU A 1 -16.88 -8.86 -4.55
CA LEU A 1 -16.29 -7.65 -4.03
C LEU A 1 -15.17 -7.11 -4.95
N ALA A 2 -14.14 -7.92 -5.31
CA ALA A 2 -13.00 -7.47 -6.15
C ALA A 2 -13.38 -6.79 -7.47
N ARG A 3 -14.52 -7.15 -8.06
CA ARG A 3 -15.04 -6.64 -9.36
C ARG A 3 -16.00 -5.46 -9.22
N GLU A 4 -16.44 -5.13 -8.00
CA GLU A 4 -17.26 -3.94 -7.75
C GLU A 4 -16.48 -2.71 -8.19
N GLN A 5 -17.18 -1.72 -8.70
CA GLN A 5 -16.56 -0.53 -9.25
C GLN A 5 -16.71 0.64 -8.28
N VAL A 6 -15.63 1.37 -8.12
CA VAL A 6 -15.55 2.53 -7.22
C VAL A 6 -14.86 3.69 -7.93
N ILE A 7 -15.03 4.89 -7.44
CA ILE A 7 -14.25 6.05 -7.86
C ILE A 7 -12.99 6.11 -7.01
N TYR A 8 -11.83 6.17 -7.69
CA TYR A 8 -10.54 6.28 -7.03
C TYR A 8 -9.58 7.09 -7.90
N HIS A 9 -8.98 8.15 -7.34
CA HIS A 9 -8.16 9.12 -8.08
C HIS A 9 -8.85 9.63 -9.36
N ASP A 10 -10.10 10.09 -9.22
CA ASP A 10 -10.94 10.68 -10.29
C ASP A 10 -11.21 9.73 -11.48
N ARG A 11 -11.05 8.43 -11.29
CA ARG A 11 -11.37 7.43 -12.30
C ARG A 11 -12.17 6.26 -11.71
N VAL A 12 -12.95 5.62 -12.57
CA VAL A 12 -13.64 4.36 -12.20
C VAL A 12 -12.63 3.22 -12.24
N VAL A 13 -12.55 2.46 -11.16
CA VAL A 13 -11.66 1.30 -11.02
C VAL A 13 -12.41 0.13 -10.39
N PRO A 14 -11.95 -1.13 -10.59
CA PRO A 14 -12.37 -2.24 -9.75
C PRO A 14 -11.95 -2.01 -8.30
N PHE A 15 -12.76 -2.44 -7.35
CA PHE A 15 -12.44 -2.36 -5.91
C PHE A 15 -11.09 -3.01 -5.56
N ASN A 16 -10.70 -4.05 -6.29
CA ASN A 16 -9.37 -4.67 -6.16
C ASN A 16 -8.23 -3.65 -6.35
N THR A 17 -8.34 -2.72 -7.31
CA THR A 17 -7.30 -1.72 -7.57
C THR A 17 -7.13 -0.79 -6.36
N LEU A 18 -8.21 -0.25 -5.82
CA LEU A 18 -8.21 0.57 -4.61
C LEU A 18 -7.65 -0.22 -3.42
N ALA A 19 -8.12 -1.45 -3.21
CA ALA A 19 -7.70 -2.29 -2.10
C ALA A 19 -6.21 -2.63 -2.16
N ARG A 20 -5.67 -2.95 -3.34
CA ARG A 20 -4.24 -3.21 -3.52
C ARG A 20 -3.39 -1.98 -3.21
N ASP A 21 -3.79 -0.82 -3.71
CA ASP A 21 -3.05 0.42 -3.45
C ASP A 21 -3.04 0.75 -1.95
N PHE A 22 -4.19 0.61 -1.28
CA PHE A 22 -4.29 0.76 0.17
C PHE A 22 -3.31 -0.16 0.93
N VAL A 23 -3.36 -1.47 0.66
CA VAL A 23 -2.48 -2.43 1.33
C VAL A 23 -1.01 -2.18 0.99
N GLN A 24 -0.70 -1.88 -0.26
CA GLN A 24 0.66 -1.57 -0.72
C GLN A 24 1.22 -0.32 -0.03
N LYS A 25 0.43 0.74 0.10
CA LYS A 25 0.82 1.97 0.79
C LYS A 25 1.07 1.72 2.27
N LEU A 26 0.20 0.98 2.93
CA LEU A 26 0.36 0.69 4.35
C LEU A 26 1.53 -0.24 4.65
N THR A 27 1.61 -1.37 3.95
CA THR A 27 2.49 -2.48 4.32
C THR A 27 3.78 -2.56 3.50
N GLY A 28 3.86 -1.84 2.38
CA GLY A 28 4.91 -2.01 1.37
C GLY A 28 4.80 -3.31 0.56
N LYS A 29 3.72 -4.09 0.74
CA LYS A 29 3.50 -5.41 0.11
C LYS A 29 2.12 -5.47 -0.54
N SER A 30 1.96 -6.38 -1.50
CA SER A 30 0.69 -6.59 -2.22
C SER A 30 -0.35 -7.41 -1.46
N SER A 31 -0.01 -7.96 -0.28
CA SER A 31 -0.87 -8.77 0.59
C SER A 31 -0.40 -8.66 2.03
N TYR A 32 -1.25 -9.02 2.99
CA TYR A 32 -0.94 -9.00 4.40
C TYR A 32 -1.32 -10.33 5.07
N LYS A 33 -0.36 -11.02 5.68
CA LYS A 33 -0.55 -12.33 6.37
C LYS A 33 -1.35 -13.36 5.55
N GLY A 34 -1.14 -13.40 4.23
CA GLY A 34 -1.85 -14.30 3.33
C GLY A 34 -3.27 -13.86 2.95
N LEU A 35 -3.75 -12.75 3.50
CA LEU A 35 -5.04 -12.16 3.15
C LEU A 35 -4.95 -11.39 1.84
N THR A 36 -6.03 -11.43 1.07
CA THR A 36 -6.18 -10.56 -0.11
C THR A 36 -6.38 -9.11 0.32
N PRO A 37 -6.08 -8.13 -0.54
CA PRO A 37 -6.30 -6.72 -0.23
C PRO A 37 -7.74 -6.39 0.17
N GLU A 38 -8.72 -7.03 -0.47
CA GLU A 38 -10.14 -6.85 -0.16
C GLU A 38 -10.50 -7.40 1.22
N GLN A 39 -9.85 -8.50 1.64
CA GLN A 39 -10.04 -9.06 2.98
C GLN A 39 -9.43 -8.14 4.05
N VAL A 40 -8.32 -7.48 3.75
CA VAL A 40 -7.72 -6.48 4.65
C VAL A 40 -8.66 -5.30 4.87
N ILE A 41 -9.19 -4.71 3.79
CA ILE A 41 -10.17 -3.62 3.90
C ILE A 41 -11.43 -4.11 4.63
N GLY A 42 -11.96 -5.28 4.26
CA GLY A 42 -13.12 -5.86 4.94
C GLY A 42 -12.89 -6.08 6.44
N GLY A 43 -11.69 -6.49 6.81
CA GLY A 43 -11.28 -6.64 8.21
C GLY A 43 -11.34 -5.31 8.97
N TRP A 44 -10.78 -4.25 8.40
CA TRP A 44 -10.85 -2.91 8.98
C TRP A 44 -12.28 -2.40 9.16
N LEU A 45 -13.15 -2.60 8.14
CA LEU A 45 -14.53 -2.13 8.19
C LEU A 45 -15.39 -2.90 9.20
N LEU A 46 -15.13 -4.20 9.36
CA LEU A 46 -15.96 -5.07 10.22
C LEU A 46 -15.43 -5.19 11.65
N TYR A 47 -14.11 -5.07 11.82
CA TYR A 47 -13.43 -5.30 13.12
C TYR A 47 -12.36 -4.25 13.39
N PRO A 48 -12.67 -2.94 13.39
CA PRO A 48 -11.66 -1.88 13.52
C PRO A 48 -10.83 -2.01 14.79
N GLU A 49 -11.42 -2.39 15.90
CA GLU A 49 -10.72 -2.52 17.20
C GLU A 49 -9.63 -3.62 17.17
N VAL A 50 -9.83 -4.67 16.40
CA VAL A 50 -8.83 -5.73 16.20
C VAL A 50 -7.72 -5.20 15.27
N TRP A 51 -8.10 -4.58 14.16
CA TRP A 51 -7.16 -4.13 13.13
C TRP A 51 -6.29 -2.95 13.57
N ARG A 52 -6.77 -2.09 14.45
CA ARG A 52 -5.95 -1.03 15.08
C ARG A 52 -4.72 -1.58 15.82
N ASN A 53 -4.79 -2.83 16.28
CA ASN A 53 -3.71 -3.54 16.96
C ASN A 53 -2.86 -4.42 16.02
N GLU A 54 -3.16 -4.45 14.73
CA GLU A 54 -2.37 -5.17 13.73
C GLU A 54 -1.14 -4.37 13.30
N SER A 55 0.04 -5.03 13.31
CA SER A 55 1.32 -4.41 12.91
C SER A 55 1.45 -4.37 11.39
N LEU A 56 0.74 -3.43 10.73
CA LEU A 56 0.70 -3.35 9.28
C LEU A 56 1.24 -2.03 8.71
N ILE A 57 1.44 -0.99 9.52
CA ILE A 57 1.95 0.30 9.05
C ILE A 57 3.47 0.22 8.92
N TYR A 58 3.96 0.02 7.70
CA TYR A 58 5.39 -0.06 7.42
C TYR A 58 6.04 1.34 7.51
N ILE A 59 7.04 1.47 8.39
CA ILE A 59 7.85 2.67 8.59
C ILE A 59 9.28 2.34 8.14
N LYS A 60 9.71 2.94 7.02
CA LYS A 60 11.04 2.69 6.45
C LYS A 60 12.18 3.34 7.24
N SER A 61 11.94 4.49 7.86
CA SER A 61 12.95 5.28 8.56
C SER A 61 13.31 4.65 9.91
N ALA A 62 14.55 4.22 10.07
CA ALA A 62 15.06 3.71 11.35
C ALA A 62 15.02 4.78 12.46
N GLU A 63 15.27 6.04 12.11
CA GLU A 63 15.20 7.18 13.03
C GLU A 63 13.77 7.35 13.59
N LEU A 64 12.74 7.28 12.71
CA LEU A 64 11.35 7.36 13.14
C LEU A 64 10.93 6.12 13.94
N GLN A 65 11.41 4.91 13.58
CA GLN A 65 11.18 3.69 14.36
C GLN A 65 11.71 3.85 15.78
N GLN A 66 12.92 4.37 15.94
CA GLN A 66 13.55 4.60 17.24
C GLN A 66 12.79 5.65 18.06
N LEU A 67 12.38 6.76 17.44
CA LEU A 67 11.60 7.81 18.07
C LEU A 67 10.25 7.30 18.59
N LEU A 68 9.61 6.39 17.86
CA LEU A 68 8.37 5.75 18.26
C LEU A 68 8.56 4.57 19.22
N GLY A 69 9.79 4.12 19.47
CA GLY A 69 10.11 2.96 20.32
C GLY A 69 9.72 1.62 19.71
N LEU A 70 9.68 1.53 18.38
CA LEU A 70 9.28 0.32 17.66
C LEU A 70 10.40 -0.72 17.67
N LYS A 71 10.05 -1.99 17.93
CA LYS A 71 10.97 -3.13 17.86
C LYS A 71 11.09 -3.72 16.44
N THR A 72 10.16 -3.40 15.57
CA THR A 72 10.10 -3.86 14.17
C THR A 72 9.76 -2.69 13.26
N PRO A 73 10.00 -2.76 11.95
CA PRO A 73 9.63 -1.69 11.03
C PRO A 73 8.12 -1.56 10.79
N TYR A 74 7.30 -2.32 11.50
CA TYR A 74 5.85 -2.30 11.38
C TYR A 74 5.21 -1.80 12.66
N ALA A 75 4.50 -0.67 12.58
CA ALA A 75 3.71 -0.10 13.66
C ALA A 75 2.25 -0.59 13.60
N ARG A 76 1.61 -0.61 14.76
CA ARG A 76 0.15 -0.66 14.88
C ARG A 76 -0.39 0.76 14.81
N LEU A 77 -1.66 0.91 14.48
CA LEU A 77 -2.27 2.24 14.59
C LEU A 77 -2.19 2.75 16.04
N THR A 78 -2.41 1.87 17.01
CA THR A 78 -2.32 2.21 18.45
C THR A 78 -0.92 2.63 18.91
N ASP A 79 0.16 2.21 18.25
CA ASP A 79 1.52 2.64 18.59
C ASP A 79 1.77 4.14 18.27
N LEU A 80 0.95 4.71 17.38
CA LEU A 80 1.05 6.10 16.92
C LEU A 80 0.22 7.06 17.77
N PHE A 81 -0.47 6.56 18.80
CA PHE A 81 -1.26 7.35 19.72
C PHE A 81 -0.85 7.08 21.16
N ASP A 82 -0.90 8.12 21.99
CA ASP A 82 -0.83 8.03 23.46
C ASP A 82 -2.19 8.49 24.00
N GLY A 83 -3.02 7.53 24.35
CA GLY A 83 -4.44 7.77 24.58
C GLY A 83 -5.11 8.35 23.33
N SER A 84 -5.57 9.59 23.41
CA SER A 84 -6.16 10.35 22.29
C SER A 84 -5.16 11.25 21.56
N VAL A 85 -3.92 11.33 22.04
CA VAL A 85 -2.90 12.24 21.49
C VAL A 85 -2.12 11.55 20.37
N TYR A 86 -2.12 12.15 19.19
CA TYR A 86 -1.34 11.66 18.05
C TYR A 86 0.13 12.03 18.20
N ARG A 87 0.99 11.03 18.38
CA ARG A 87 2.41 11.19 18.73
C ARG A 87 3.24 11.91 17.68
N LEU A 88 2.91 11.75 16.38
CA LEU A 88 3.67 12.39 15.32
C LEU A 88 3.43 13.90 15.24
N ARG A 89 2.34 14.42 15.84
CA ARG A 89 2.03 15.84 15.85
C ARG A 89 3.12 16.68 16.51
N GLU A 90 3.74 16.18 17.57
CA GLU A 90 4.80 16.87 18.32
C GLU A 90 6.11 16.94 17.54
N HIS A 91 6.30 16.02 16.59
CA HIS A 91 7.50 15.89 15.76
C HIS A 91 7.32 16.46 14.37
N TRP A 92 6.15 17.05 14.09
CA TRP A 92 5.86 17.65 12.79
C TRP A 92 6.83 18.79 12.51
N GLN A 93 7.73 18.59 11.58
CA GLN A 93 8.67 19.61 11.11
C GLN A 93 8.35 19.96 9.67
N GLN A 94 8.16 21.25 9.39
CA GLN A 94 8.17 21.74 8.01
C GLN A 94 9.61 21.69 7.50
N GLY A 95 9.86 20.85 6.51
CA GLY A 95 11.20 20.75 5.92
C GLY A 95 11.39 19.51 5.04
N GLN A 96 12.54 19.48 4.37
CA GLN A 96 12.92 18.38 3.48
C GLN A 96 13.85 17.35 4.13
N SER A 97 13.97 17.33 5.46
CA SER A 97 14.77 16.33 6.16
C SER A 97 14.22 14.91 5.91
N LYS A 98 15.08 13.90 6.03
CA LYS A 98 14.67 12.49 5.88
C LYS A 98 13.61 12.11 6.92
N LEU A 99 13.76 12.65 8.15
CA LEU A 99 12.79 12.42 9.22
C LEU A 99 11.44 13.09 8.91
N ALA A 100 11.43 14.34 8.46
CA ALA A 100 10.19 15.05 8.10
C ALA A 100 9.41 14.30 7.00
N LYS A 101 10.10 13.81 5.96
CA LYS A 101 9.48 12.97 4.91
C LYS A 101 8.92 11.67 5.47
N ALA A 102 9.64 11.00 6.38
CA ALA A 102 9.16 9.77 6.99
C ALA A 102 7.93 9.99 7.88
N ILE A 103 7.87 11.12 8.61
CA ILE A 103 6.71 11.54 9.38
C ILE A 103 5.52 11.77 8.45
N GLN A 104 5.71 12.52 7.37
CA GLN A 104 4.66 12.79 6.38
C GLN A 104 4.13 11.50 5.75
N GLU A 105 5.02 10.61 5.28
CA GLU A 105 4.61 9.30 4.72
C GLU A 105 3.81 8.46 5.73
N THR A 106 4.17 8.53 7.01
CA THR A 106 3.46 7.78 8.05
C THR A 106 2.11 8.43 8.36
N ASP A 107 2.04 9.76 8.39
CA ASP A 107 0.81 10.52 8.56
C ASP A 107 -0.20 10.26 7.44
N GLU A 108 0.27 10.22 6.19
CA GLU A 108 -0.57 9.84 5.03
C GLU A 108 -1.18 8.43 5.21
N LYS A 109 -0.41 7.47 5.72
CA LYS A 109 -0.90 6.11 5.99
C LYS A 109 -1.96 6.09 7.09
N VAL A 110 -1.74 6.84 8.16
CA VAL A 110 -2.73 7.02 9.23
C VAL A 110 -3.99 7.67 8.68
N GLY A 111 -3.85 8.72 7.88
CA GLY A 111 -4.96 9.40 7.24
C GLY A 111 -5.81 8.45 6.38
N LEU A 112 -5.19 7.56 5.60
CA LEU A 112 -5.90 6.55 4.81
C LEU A 112 -6.73 5.59 5.68
N ILE A 113 -6.17 5.16 6.83
CA ILE A 113 -6.89 4.29 7.77
C ILE A 113 -8.09 5.04 8.36
N LEU A 114 -7.88 6.27 8.82
CA LEU A 114 -8.95 7.08 9.41
C LEU A 114 -10.06 7.38 8.38
N MET A 115 -9.71 7.68 7.14
CA MET A 115 -10.70 7.84 6.06
C MET A 115 -11.49 6.54 5.81
N LEU A 116 -10.84 5.38 5.90
CA LEU A 116 -11.51 4.09 5.75
C LEU A 116 -12.50 3.86 6.90
N GLU A 117 -12.10 4.12 8.14
CA GLU A 117 -12.95 3.98 9.34
C GLU A 117 -14.14 4.96 9.31
N GLN A 118 -13.95 6.16 8.77
CA GLN A 118 -14.99 7.16 8.59
C GLN A 118 -15.92 6.88 7.39
N GLY A 119 -15.63 5.86 6.58
CA GLY A 119 -16.40 5.52 5.38
C GLY A 119 -16.20 6.50 4.21
N THR A 120 -15.21 7.38 4.26
CA THR A 120 -14.94 8.39 3.21
C THR A 120 -13.94 7.92 2.17
N PHE A 121 -13.21 6.84 2.45
CA PHE A 121 -12.18 6.30 1.56
C PHE A 121 -12.74 5.61 0.32
N ILE A 122 -13.86 4.88 0.47
CA ILE A 122 -14.50 4.12 -0.61
C ILE A 122 -15.64 4.94 -1.18
N GLN A 123 -15.50 5.43 -2.40
CA GLN A 123 -16.51 6.21 -3.09
C GLN A 123 -17.24 5.33 -4.11
N PRO A 124 -18.51 4.96 -3.87
CA PRO A 124 -19.30 4.20 -4.83
C PRO A 124 -19.61 5.04 -6.07
N LEU A 125 -19.92 4.37 -7.20
CA LEU A 125 -20.39 5.08 -8.38
C LEU A 125 -21.76 5.73 -8.08
N PRO A 126 -21.97 6.99 -8.55
CA PRO A 126 -23.26 7.64 -8.44
C PRO A 126 -24.37 6.83 -9.14
N ALA A 127 -25.52 6.72 -8.48
CA ALA A 127 -26.67 5.98 -9.00
C ALA A 127 -27.40 6.72 -10.14
N ASP A 128 -27.12 8.02 -10.31
CA ASP A 128 -27.73 8.89 -11.32
C ASP A 128 -27.18 8.69 -12.75
N GLY A 129 -26.20 7.81 -12.91
CA GLY A 129 -25.57 7.54 -14.20
C GLY A 129 -24.62 8.63 -14.70
N SER A 130 -24.31 9.64 -13.89
CA SER A 130 -23.37 10.73 -14.23
C SER A 130 -21.96 10.23 -14.53
N VAL A 131 -21.58 9.09 -13.97
CA VAL A 131 -20.29 8.43 -14.19
C VAL A 131 -20.49 7.11 -14.91
N LYS A 132 -19.85 6.96 -16.09
CA LYS A 132 -19.93 5.74 -16.89
C LYS A 132 -19.11 4.62 -16.26
N PRO A 133 -19.71 3.46 -15.93
CA PRO A 133 -18.99 2.31 -15.42
C PRO A 133 -18.04 1.69 -16.47
N LEU A 134 -17.02 1.00 -16.01
CA LEU A 134 -16.16 0.19 -16.86
C LEU A 134 -16.94 -1.00 -17.45
N SER A 135 -16.64 -1.36 -18.68
CA SER A 135 -17.15 -2.59 -19.29
C SER A 135 -16.56 -3.83 -18.61
N LYS A 136 -17.22 -4.97 -18.73
CA LYS A 136 -16.73 -6.26 -18.19
C LYS A 136 -15.32 -6.62 -18.68
N ILE A 137 -14.97 -6.23 -19.92
CA ILE A 137 -13.64 -6.47 -20.50
C ILE A 137 -12.60 -5.60 -19.83
N GLN A 138 -12.89 -4.31 -19.61
CA GLN A 138 -11.98 -3.40 -18.91
C GLN A 138 -11.73 -3.83 -17.47
N VAL A 139 -12.78 -4.21 -16.73
CA VAL A 139 -12.62 -4.76 -15.37
C VAL A 139 -11.72 -6.00 -15.37
N LYS A 140 -11.94 -6.95 -16.33
CA LYS A 140 -11.09 -8.14 -16.45
C LYS A 140 -9.64 -7.79 -16.76
N ALA A 141 -9.41 -6.85 -17.68
CA ALA A 141 -8.07 -6.43 -18.07
C ALA A 141 -7.32 -5.80 -16.89
N GLU A 142 -7.98 -4.95 -16.11
CA GLU A 142 -7.38 -4.31 -14.94
C GLU A 142 -7.08 -5.33 -13.81
N LEU A 143 -7.99 -6.27 -13.56
CA LEU A 143 -7.74 -7.34 -12.60
C LEU A 143 -6.58 -8.25 -13.03
N LEU A 144 -6.47 -8.56 -14.33
CA LEU A 144 -5.35 -9.32 -14.87
C LEU A 144 -4.04 -8.54 -14.68
N TYR A 145 -4.01 -7.26 -15.05
CA TYR A 145 -2.86 -6.39 -14.84
C TYR A 145 -2.44 -6.36 -13.37
N ASN A 146 -3.38 -6.21 -12.46
CA ASN A 146 -3.15 -6.23 -11.02
C ASN A 146 -2.57 -7.57 -10.51
N SER A 147 -2.85 -8.67 -11.17
CA SER A 147 -2.35 -9.99 -10.79
C SER A 147 -0.90 -10.25 -11.24
N ILE A 148 -0.38 -9.47 -12.19
CA ILE A 148 0.97 -9.66 -12.73
C ILE A 148 2.02 -9.14 -11.74
N PRO A 149 2.96 -10.00 -11.31
CA PRO A 149 4.04 -9.59 -10.40
C PRO A 149 5.19 -8.92 -11.16
N PHE A 150 4.96 -7.72 -11.71
CA PHE A 150 5.92 -7.00 -12.56
C PHE A 150 7.32 -6.88 -11.95
N SER A 151 7.43 -6.61 -10.65
CA SER A 151 8.72 -6.50 -9.96
C SER A 151 9.52 -7.80 -10.01
N LYS A 152 8.84 -8.95 -9.85
CA LYS A 152 9.49 -10.28 -9.94
C LYS A 152 9.91 -10.59 -11.38
N ILE A 153 9.06 -10.26 -12.36
CA ILE A 153 9.37 -10.46 -13.78
C ILE A 153 10.57 -9.61 -14.17
N LEU A 154 10.59 -8.33 -13.83
CA LEU A 154 11.70 -7.42 -14.10
C LEU A 154 13.00 -7.90 -13.45
N PHE A 155 12.94 -8.37 -12.19
CA PHE A 155 14.09 -8.97 -11.51
C PHE A 155 14.63 -10.19 -12.25
N MET A 156 13.77 -11.11 -12.67
CA MET A 156 14.17 -12.32 -13.41
C MET A 156 14.80 -11.98 -14.77
N VAL A 157 14.24 -11.00 -15.47
CA VAL A 157 14.79 -10.51 -16.75
C VAL A 157 16.18 -9.90 -16.52
N ASN A 158 16.34 -9.02 -15.55
CA ASN A 158 17.65 -8.42 -15.25
C ASN A 158 18.68 -9.47 -14.82
N LEU A 159 18.28 -10.48 -14.03
CA LEU A 159 19.16 -11.59 -13.65
C LEU A 159 19.62 -12.40 -14.88
N ALA A 160 18.70 -12.70 -15.80
CA ALA A 160 19.04 -13.42 -17.04
C ALA A 160 20.02 -12.64 -17.91
N PHE A 161 19.80 -11.33 -18.10
CA PHE A 161 20.75 -10.47 -18.83
C PHE A 161 22.11 -10.37 -18.14
N GLY A 162 22.15 -10.26 -16.81
CA GLY A 162 23.37 -10.24 -16.03
C GLY A 162 24.18 -11.54 -16.19
N LEU A 163 23.53 -12.70 -16.12
CA LEU A 163 24.16 -14.00 -16.34
C LEU A 163 24.70 -14.14 -17.77
N LEU A 164 23.92 -13.73 -18.77
CA LEU A 164 24.35 -13.76 -20.16
C LEU A 164 25.60 -12.88 -20.40
N SER A 165 25.60 -11.66 -19.86
CA SER A 165 26.73 -10.75 -19.96
C SER A 165 27.98 -11.32 -19.28
N PHE A 166 27.82 -11.93 -18.12
CA PHE A 166 28.93 -12.60 -17.40
C PHE A 166 29.50 -13.76 -18.20
N LEU A 167 28.67 -14.61 -18.81
CA LEU A 167 29.11 -15.72 -19.65
C LEU A 167 29.87 -15.25 -20.90
N LEU A 168 29.41 -14.16 -21.54
CA LEU A 168 30.09 -13.55 -22.68
C LEU A 168 31.47 -13.01 -22.29
N LEU A 169 31.59 -12.37 -21.12
CA LEU A 169 32.88 -11.89 -20.61
C LEU A 169 33.82 -13.03 -20.33
N LEU A 170 33.35 -14.10 -19.68
CA LEU A 170 34.19 -15.31 -19.45
C LEU A 170 34.66 -15.93 -20.75
N HIS A 171 33.79 -16.06 -21.75
CA HIS A 171 34.15 -16.58 -23.06
C HIS A 171 35.24 -15.74 -23.74
N ASN A 172 35.15 -14.41 -23.63
CA ASN A 172 36.18 -13.51 -24.20
C ASN A 172 37.48 -13.52 -23.42
N CYS A 173 37.48 -13.79 -22.11
CA CYS A 173 38.72 -13.92 -21.31
C CYS A 173 39.44 -15.25 -21.50
N LEU A 174 38.70 -16.28 -21.92
CA LEU A 174 39.26 -17.63 -22.17
C LEU A 174 39.75 -17.86 -23.61
N ARG A 175 39.56 -16.90 -24.48
CA ARG A 175 40.15 -16.81 -25.83
C ARG A 175 41.40 -15.97 -25.84
#